data_6d035fbc3b6fc6942af1081fe81aa75b
#
_entry.id   6d035fbc3b6fc6942af1081fe81aa75b
#
_cell.length_a   1.000
_cell.length_b   1.000
_cell.length_c   1.000
_cell.angle_alpha   90.00
_cell.angle_beta   90.00
_cell.angle_gamma   90.00
#
_symmetry.space_group_name_H-M   'P 1'
#
loop_
_entity.id
_entity.type
_entity.pdbx_description
1 polymer ?
#
loop_
_entity_poly.entity_id
_entity_poly.type
_entity_poly.pdbx_seq_one_letter_code
_entity_poly.pdbx_strand_id
1 'polypeptide(L)'
;MSLTLPPLRILYVEDNPLIVFHVEAMIEDLGYIFAGSAGSFAELVAEFDTFEVDAALVDIDLADGRTGPAAAAWLQERGIPSIFVTGQMRVAAEYPQLSLGTIAKPISTQDLAEKLKWFR
;
A
#
# COMPACT_ATOMS: atom_id res chain seq x y z
N MET A 1 30.01 14.48 -3.75
CA MET A 1 29.33 13.23 -4.13
C MET A 1 27.94 13.20 -3.51
N SER A 2 26.91 13.09 -4.31
CA SER A 2 25.57 12.98 -3.77
C SER A 2 25.23 11.51 -3.51
N LEU A 3 24.61 11.25 -2.37
CA LEU A 3 24.10 9.94 -2.03
C LEU A 3 22.62 9.89 -2.39
N THR A 4 22.28 9.07 -3.36
CA THR A 4 20.89 8.82 -3.69
C THR A 4 20.45 7.51 -3.06
N LEU A 5 19.33 7.56 -2.35
CA LEU A 5 18.73 6.35 -1.83
C LEU A 5 18.11 5.56 -3.00
N PRO A 6 18.17 4.22 -2.97
CA PRO A 6 17.46 3.43 -3.96
C PRO A 6 15.95 3.71 -3.88
N PRO A 7 15.23 3.62 -5.00
CA PRO A 7 13.77 3.81 -4.98
C PRO A 7 13.10 2.84 -4.04
N LEU A 8 12.06 3.31 -3.32
CA LEU A 8 11.25 2.45 -2.47
C LEU A 8 10.46 1.45 -3.31
N ARG A 9 10.37 0.23 -2.82
CA ARG A 9 9.61 -0.86 -3.41
C ARG A 9 8.26 -0.92 -2.72
N ILE A 10 7.20 -0.64 -3.48
CA ILE A 10 5.86 -0.44 -2.96
C ILE A 10 4.98 -1.63 -3.33
N LEU A 11 4.43 -2.31 -2.31
CA LEU A 11 3.43 -3.36 -2.49
C LEU A 11 2.03 -2.73 -2.47
N TYR A 12 1.11 -3.23 -3.28
CA TYR A 12 -0.28 -2.79 -3.24
C TYR A 12 -1.21 -3.96 -2.91
N VAL A 13 -1.90 -3.86 -1.77
CA VAL A 13 -2.89 -4.86 -1.35
C VAL A 13 -4.26 -4.35 -1.76
N GLU A 14 -4.80 -4.92 -2.84
CA GLU A 14 -6.02 -4.48 -3.52
C GLU A 14 -6.56 -5.64 -4.36
N ASP A 15 -7.86 -5.89 -4.32
CA ASP A 15 -8.47 -7.01 -5.03
C ASP A 15 -8.96 -6.68 -6.44
N ASN A 16 -9.04 -5.41 -6.81
CA ASN A 16 -9.51 -5.01 -8.14
C ASN A 16 -8.30 -4.86 -9.09
N PRO A 17 -8.14 -5.75 -10.10
CA PRO A 17 -6.97 -5.74 -10.97
C PRO A 17 -6.86 -4.47 -11.82
N LEU A 18 -7.97 -3.82 -12.16
CA LEU A 18 -7.92 -2.57 -12.92
C LEU A 18 -7.35 -1.43 -12.07
N ILE A 19 -7.71 -1.39 -10.79
CA ILE A 19 -7.17 -0.39 -9.87
C ILE A 19 -5.68 -0.66 -9.64
N VAL A 20 -5.30 -1.92 -9.45
CA VAL A 20 -3.89 -2.30 -9.33
C VAL A 20 -3.09 -1.83 -10.53
N PHE A 21 -3.59 -2.09 -11.73
CA PHE A 21 -2.91 -1.70 -12.98
C PHE A 21 -2.70 -0.17 -13.05
N HIS A 22 -3.72 0.60 -12.71
CA HIS A 22 -3.63 2.06 -12.70
C HIS A 22 -2.62 2.58 -11.68
N VAL A 23 -2.65 2.02 -10.49
CA VAL A 23 -1.76 2.46 -9.39
C VAL A 23 -0.32 2.03 -9.65
N GLU A 24 -0.11 0.86 -10.23
CA GLU A 24 1.21 0.41 -10.66
C GLU A 24 1.86 1.45 -11.59
N ALA A 25 1.12 1.90 -12.60
CA ALA A 25 1.61 2.92 -13.54
C ALA A 25 1.95 4.24 -12.81
N MET A 26 1.10 4.68 -11.88
CA MET A 26 1.35 5.89 -11.10
C MET A 26 2.62 5.76 -10.25
N ILE A 27 2.79 4.63 -9.58
CA ILE A 27 3.96 4.36 -8.73
C ILE A 27 5.24 4.44 -9.57
N GLU A 28 5.25 3.79 -10.73
CA GLU A 28 6.41 3.77 -11.61
C GLU A 28 6.69 5.15 -12.21
N ASP A 29 5.65 5.89 -12.62
CA ASP A 29 5.80 7.24 -13.14
C ASP A 29 6.37 8.22 -12.10
N LEU A 30 6.11 7.97 -10.82
CA LEU A 30 6.63 8.79 -9.73
C LEU A 30 8.07 8.41 -9.33
N GLY A 31 8.65 7.40 -9.97
CA GLY A 31 10.04 7.00 -9.72
C GLY A 31 10.21 5.93 -8.64
N TYR A 32 9.12 5.32 -8.19
CA TYR A 32 9.18 4.21 -7.25
C TYR A 32 9.14 2.88 -7.99
N ILE A 33 9.43 1.78 -7.27
CA ILE A 33 9.35 0.43 -7.82
C ILE A 33 8.05 -0.20 -7.37
N PHE A 34 7.29 -0.77 -8.30
CA PHE A 34 6.11 -1.55 -7.95
C PHE A 34 6.55 -2.96 -7.57
N ALA A 35 6.40 -3.31 -6.29
CA ALA A 35 6.90 -4.58 -5.75
C ALA A 35 5.98 -5.77 -6.06
N GLY A 36 4.70 -5.50 -6.31
CA GLY A 36 3.71 -6.53 -6.57
C GLY A 36 2.37 -6.19 -5.95
N SER A 37 1.42 -7.11 -6.06
CA SER A 37 0.09 -6.94 -5.49
C SER A 37 -0.42 -8.23 -4.87
N ALA A 38 -1.35 -8.08 -3.93
CA ALA A 38 -2.08 -9.18 -3.32
C ALA A 38 -3.54 -8.74 -3.18
N GLY A 39 -4.48 -9.63 -3.53
CA GLY A 39 -5.90 -9.29 -3.56
C GLY A 39 -6.64 -9.60 -2.26
N SER A 40 -5.99 -10.28 -1.32
CA SER A 40 -6.58 -10.66 -0.05
C SER A 40 -5.51 -10.73 1.04
N PHE A 41 -5.93 -10.74 2.28
CA PHE A 41 -5.01 -10.96 3.39
C PHE A 41 -4.35 -12.33 3.29
N ALA A 42 -5.12 -13.35 2.96
CA ALA A 42 -4.59 -14.72 2.80
C ALA A 42 -3.52 -14.78 1.71
N GLU A 43 -3.74 -14.13 0.58
CA GLU A 43 -2.77 -14.07 -0.52
C GLU A 43 -1.51 -13.32 -0.09
N LEU A 44 -1.67 -12.21 0.63
CA LEU A 44 -0.53 -11.45 1.17
C LEU A 44 0.37 -12.34 2.02
N VAL A 45 -0.21 -13.08 2.97
CA VAL A 45 0.55 -13.96 3.87
C VAL A 45 1.24 -15.07 3.08
N ALA A 46 0.54 -15.66 2.12
CA ALA A 46 1.06 -16.78 1.33
C ALA A 46 2.22 -16.39 0.42
N GLU A 47 2.18 -15.18 -0.13
CA GLU A 47 3.11 -14.75 -1.18
C GLU A 47 4.13 -13.72 -0.73
N PHE A 48 4.04 -13.22 0.50
CA PHE A 48 4.87 -12.10 0.96
C PHE A 48 6.35 -12.33 0.72
N ASP A 49 6.84 -13.53 0.98
CA ASP A 49 8.27 -13.84 0.84
C ASP A 49 8.75 -13.84 -0.61
N THR A 50 7.83 -13.83 -1.58
CA THR A 50 8.19 -13.71 -3.00
C THR A 50 8.38 -12.25 -3.43
N PHE A 51 7.98 -11.30 -2.60
CA PHE A 51 8.11 -9.87 -2.89
C PHE A 51 9.29 -9.28 -2.13
N GLU A 52 9.88 -8.25 -2.71
CA GLU A 52 10.84 -7.38 -2.01
C GLU A 52 10.11 -6.07 -1.73
N VAL A 53 9.79 -5.79 -0.47
CA VAL A 53 8.88 -4.72 -0.07
C VAL A 53 9.54 -3.80 0.94
N ASP A 54 9.45 -2.50 0.69
CA ASP A 54 9.87 -1.46 1.64
C ASP A 54 8.67 -0.81 2.32
N ALA A 55 7.54 -0.72 1.63
CA ALA A 55 6.32 -0.09 2.13
C ALA A 55 5.12 -0.61 1.37
N ALA A 56 3.93 -0.41 1.91
CA ALA A 56 2.71 -0.93 1.31
C ALA A 56 1.58 0.09 1.29
N LEU A 57 0.77 0.01 0.23
CA LEU A 57 -0.54 0.62 0.16
C LEU A 57 -1.56 -0.50 0.40
N VAL A 58 -2.54 -0.28 1.26
CA VAL A 58 -3.48 -1.33 1.69
C VAL A 58 -4.91 -0.82 1.63
N ASP A 59 -5.75 -1.51 0.84
CA ASP A 59 -7.19 -1.25 0.86
C ASP A 59 -7.81 -1.85 2.12
N ILE A 60 -8.90 -1.24 2.59
CA ILE A 60 -9.64 -1.71 3.76
C ILE A 60 -10.42 -2.98 3.44
N ASP A 61 -11.14 -2.99 2.31
CA ASP A 61 -11.96 -4.12 1.88
C ASP A 61 -11.22 -4.89 0.78
N LEU A 62 -10.98 -6.17 1.04
CA LEU A 62 -10.24 -7.06 0.16
C LEU A 62 -11.12 -8.23 -0.27
N ALA A 63 -10.60 -9.16 -1.07
CA ALA A 63 -11.37 -10.29 -1.57
C ALA A 63 -11.90 -11.20 -0.44
N ASP A 64 -11.18 -11.26 0.68
CA ASP A 64 -11.58 -12.05 1.85
C ASP A 64 -12.27 -11.21 2.94
N GLY A 65 -12.84 -10.05 2.58
CA GLY A 65 -13.62 -9.21 3.48
C GLY A 65 -12.89 -7.96 3.93
N ARG A 66 -13.28 -7.42 5.08
CA ARG A 66 -12.65 -6.21 5.62
C ARG A 66 -11.36 -6.57 6.34
N THR A 67 -10.42 -7.16 5.62
CA THR A 67 -9.17 -7.67 6.17
C THR A 67 -7.98 -6.72 5.97
N GLY A 68 -8.22 -5.55 5.37
CA GLY A 68 -7.18 -4.53 5.21
C GLY A 68 -6.50 -4.14 6.51
N PRO A 69 -7.26 -3.85 7.58
CA PRO A 69 -6.63 -3.57 8.89
C PRO A 69 -5.77 -4.71 9.41
N ALA A 70 -6.21 -5.96 9.26
CA ALA A 70 -5.41 -7.13 9.64
C ALA A 70 -4.13 -7.22 8.80
N ALA A 71 -4.23 -6.94 7.50
CA ALA A 71 -3.08 -6.92 6.61
C ALA A 71 -2.07 -5.85 7.02
N ALA A 72 -2.55 -4.64 7.35
CA ALA A 72 -1.69 -3.56 7.81
C ALA A 72 -0.98 -3.92 9.12
N ALA A 73 -1.69 -4.52 10.07
CA ALA A 73 -1.13 -4.98 11.34
C ALA A 73 -0.06 -6.05 11.11
N TRP A 74 -0.34 -7.00 10.24
CA TRP A 74 0.59 -8.08 9.89
C TRP A 74 1.87 -7.54 9.26
N LEU A 75 1.75 -6.55 8.36
CA LEU A 75 2.90 -5.89 7.75
C LEU A 75 3.69 -5.09 8.79
N GLN A 76 3.01 -4.39 9.68
CA GLN A 76 3.65 -3.61 10.74
C GLN A 76 4.52 -4.48 11.64
N GLU A 77 4.05 -5.68 11.98
CA GLU A 77 4.83 -6.64 12.76
C GLU A 77 6.13 -7.04 12.08
N ARG A 78 6.20 -6.93 10.76
CA ARG A 78 7.36 -7.25 9.94
C ARG A 78 8.19 -6.02 9.57
N GLY A 79 7.89 -4.89 10.19
CA GLY A 79 8.63 -3.65 9.95
C GLY A 79 8.29 -2.95 8.64
N ILE A 80 7.16 -3.31 8.01
CA ILE A 80 6.70 -2.70 6.76
C ILE A 80 5.64 -1.65 7.06
N PRO A 81 5.94 -0.36 6.89
CA PRO A 81 4.94 0.69 7.07
C PRO A 81 3.91 0.66 5.94
N SER A 82 2.69 1.09 6.24
CA SER A 82 1.63 1.13 5.25
C SER A 82 0.84 2.44 5.30
N ILE A 83 0.14 2.69 4.21
CA ILE A 83 -0.85 3.77 4.07
C ILE A 83 -2.12 3.10 3.56
N PHE A 84 -3.26 3.40 4.20
CA PHE A 84 -4.55 2.91 3.73
C PHE A 84 -4.98 3.63 2.46
N VAL A 85 -5.61 2.89 1.56
CA VAL A 85 -6.23 3.45 0.34
C VAL A 85 -7.69 3.02 0.35
N THR A 86 -8.62 3.97 0.49
CA THR A 86 -10.02 3.60 0.71
C THR A 86 -10.99 4.69 0.29
N GLY A 87 -12.20 4.28 -0.13
CA GLY A 87 -13.34 5.17 -0.24
C GLY A 87 -14.09 5.35 1.09
N GLN A 88 -13.64 4.67 2.15
CA GLN A 88 -14.31 4.64 3.45
C GLN A 88 -13.42 5.26 4.53
N MET A 89 -13.28 6.59 4.48
CA MET A 89 -12.37 7.31 5.37
C MET A 89 -12.70 7.12 6.85
N ARG A 90 -13.98 6.95 7.20
CA ARG A 90 -14.38 6.72 8.59
C ARG A 90 -13.85 5.40 9.13
N VAL A 91 -13.85 4.36 8.28
CA VAL A 91 -13.33 3.05 8.68
C VAL A 91 -11.82 3.13 8.91
N ALA A 92 -11.11 3.78 8.00
CA ALA A 92 -9.66 3.97 8.14
C ALA A 92 -9.32 4.71 9.45
N ALA A 93 -10.15 5.69 9.83
CA ALA A 93 -9.93 6.48 11.05
C ALA A 93 -10.06 5.66 12.34
N GLU A 94 -10.64 4.47 12.27
CA GLU A 94 -10.73 3.56 13.42
C GLU A 94 -9.39 2.87 13.73
N TYR A 95 -8.42 2.95 12.83
CA TYR A 95 -7.14 2.22 12.94
C TYR A 95 -5.94 3.16 12.82
N PRO A 96 -5.86 4.22 13.67
CA PRO A 96 -4.80 5.22 13.51
C PRO A 96 -3.39 4.71 13.78
N GLN A 97 -3.24 3.60 14.52
CA GLN A 97 -1.93 3.04 14.84
C GLN A 97 -1.40 2.10 13.76
N LEU A 98 -2.22 1.69 12.79
CA LEU A 98 -1.86 0.68 11.82
C LEU A 98 -1.27 1.25 10.53
N SER A 99 -1.43 2.55 10.27
CA SER A 99 -0.94 3.15 9.06
C SER A 99 -0.41 4.56 9.31
N LEU A 100 0.44 5.03 8.38
CA LEU A 100 0.96 6.40 8.44
C LEU A 100 -0.07 7.44 8.00
N GLY A 101 -1.11 7.02 7.32
CA GLY A 101 -2.16 7.89 6.84
C GLY A 101 -3.08 7.20 5.86
N THR A 102 -3.88 7.97 5.15
CA THR A 102 -4.91 7.43 4.25
C THR A 102 -4.97 8.22 2.96
N ILE A 103 -5.09 7.51 1.86
CA ILE A 103 -5.36 8.06 0.53
C ILE A 103 -6.81 7.75 0.18
N ALA A 104 -7.57 8.78 -0.19
CA ALA A 104 -8.96 8.61 -0.61
C ALA A 104 -9.04 8.08 -2.04
N LYS A 105 -9.98 7.16 -2.29
CA LYS A 105 -10.33 6.73 -3.65
C LYS A 105 -11.38 7.69 -4.23
N PRO A 106 -11.31 7.99 -5.52
CA PRO A 106 -10.30 7.56 -6.50
C PRO A 106 -8.95 8.23 -6.26
N ILE A 107 -7.88 7.47 -6.47
CA ILE A 107 -6.52 7.95 -6.22
C ILE A 107 -6.13 8.96 -7.29
N SER A 108 -5.66 10.15 -6.88
CA SER A 108 -5.01 11.09 -7.77
C SER A 108 -3.49 10.92 -7.71
N THR A 109 -2.82 11.17 -8.83
CA THR A 109 -1.36 11.11 -8.88
C THR A 109 -0.73 12.09 -7.89
N GLN A 110 -1.30 13.27 -7.75
CA GLN A 110 -0.81 14.29 -6.82
C GLN A 110 -0.89 13.82 -5.38
N ASP A 111 -2.02 13.25 -4.97
CA ASP A 111 -2.19 12.77 -3.59
C ASP A 111 -1.26 11.60 -3.31
N LEU A 112 -1.14 10.67 -4.26
CA LEU A 112 -0.21 9.56 -4.15
C LEU A 112 1.24 10.05 -4.01
N ALA A 113 1.64 11.02 -4.84
CA ALA A 113 2.99 11.59 -4.78
C ALA A 113 3.30 12.17 -3.41
N GLU A 114 2.36 12.92 -2.83
CA GLU A 114 2.53 13.52 -1.51
C GLU A 114 2.64 12.46 -0.41
N LYS A 115 1.76 11.46 -0.45
CA LYS A 115 1.67 10.45 0.60
C LYS A 115 2.84 9.45 0.55
N LEU A 116 3.34 9.12 -0.62
CA LEU A 116 4.49 8.22 -0.73
C LEU A 116 5.74 8.79 -0.05
N LYS A 117 5.84 10.10 0.04
CA LYS A 117 6.95 10.75 0.76
C LYS A 117 6.94 10.46 2.26
N TRP A 118 5.80 10.06 2.81
CA TRP A 118 5.68 9.75 4.24
C TRP A 118 6.43 8.47 4.62
N PHE A 119 6.75 7.59 3.65
CA PHE A 119 7.52 6.38 3.89
C PHE A 119 9.02 6.67 4.11
N ARG A 120 9.45 7.85 3.74
CA ARG A 120 10.79 8.37 3.95
C ARG A 120 10.70 9.83 4.35
#